data_fbea2ec583f71c4128bd1eb614159478
#
_entry.id   fbea2ec583f71c4128bd1eb614159478
#
_cell.length_a   1.000
_cell.length_b   1.000
_cell.length_c   1.000
_cell.angle_alpha   90.00
_cell.angle_beta   90.00
_cell.angle_gamma   90.00
#
_symmetry.space_group_name_H-M   'P 1'
#
loop_
_entity.id
_entity.type
_entity.pdbx_description
1 polymer ?
#
loop_
_entity_poly.entity_id
_entity_poly.type
_entity_poly.pdbx_seq_one_letter_code
_entity_poly.pdbx_strand_id
1 'polypeptide(L)'
;MELLAAHFVPSTRSRRRSHGQALALAAISAGFLMITLDATIVNVALRGIGADLGGAPSTAQWVVDGYTVAFASLLLLAGSMSDRIGARTGYLVGLTVFVLASAACAVAGSVAFLVAVRVAQGVGAAWLMPSSLALITHTFAEPQARRRALAVWGAVSGIGLASGPLVGGILVASVGWRAIFLVNVPVGLAAARLLARHADETTPRRRPLDLPGQLLAMFSLATLTGGFISAGAHGWTAGVTLALGISGVLGSAAFVLVERTVRRPLIDPDVFRDKAFTTVVAIGFVFNFCLYGSIFCLAVGLGRLRGLDALDTGFALLPMTVVTGAMALFAGRLVPRLGEWPVVAAGLTSGAVGATLVALNGSHAHLALLLLSTVPIGVTALAMPAMTGLAMASGPRLRLGLAAGVFNASRQAGGALGVAVLGTILTSGPGASVSLRRPFLLTAGAYGLAVALATLTSHEGTT
;
A
#
# COMPACT_ATOMS: atom_id res chain seq x y z
N MET A 1 -25.08 32.91 -44.98
CA MET A 1 -24.90 31.45 -44.68
C MET A 1 -23.43 31.11 -44.88
N GLU A 2 -22.52 31.81 -44.13
CA GLU A 2 -21.05 31.65 -44.17
C GLU A 2 -20.38 32.03 -42.85
N LEU A 3 -20.87 31.49 -41.70
CA LEU A 3 -20.31 31.78 -40.39
C LEU A 3 -20.33 30.56 -39.42
N LEU A 4 -20.19 29.33 -39.97
CA LEU A 4 -20.23 28.09 -39.14
C LEU A 4 -19.15 27.05 -39.56
N ALA A 5 -17.93 27.48 -39.81
CA ALA A 5 -16.80 26.56 -39.95
C ALA A 5 -15.48 27.11 -39.39
N ALA A 6 -15.51 27.65 -38.17
CA ALA A 6 -14.28 27.83 -37.42
C ALA A 6 -13.86 26.47 -36.87
N HIS A 7 -13.15 25.69 -37.65
CA HIS A 7 -12.42 24.51 -37.22
C HIS A 7 -11.48 24.94 -36.08
N PHE A 8 -11.79 24.51 -34.87
CA PHE A 8 -10.98 24.69 -33.69
C PHE A 8 -9.70 23.86 -33.84
N VAL A 9 -8.73 24.36 -34.63
CA VAL A 9 -7.36 23.81 -34.66
C VAL A 9 -6.71 24.25 -33.36
N PRO A 10 -6.44 23.34 -32.41
CA PRO A 10 -5.79 23.72 -31.19
C PRO A 10 -4.43 24.34 -31.48
N SER A 11 -4.18 25.54 -30.95
CA SER A 11 -2.94 26.27 -31.17
C SER A 11 -1.74 25.40 -30.78
N THR A 12 -0.59 25.58 -31.43
CA THR A 12 0.66 24.84 -31.17
C THR A 12 1.09 24.97 -29.70
N ARG A 13 0.75 26.07 -29.03
CA ARG A 13 0.94 26.26 -27.56
C ARG A 13 0.05 25.35 -26.74
N SER A 14 -1.20 25.13 -27.11
CA SER A 14 -2.14 24.22 -26.44
C SER A 14 -1.67 22.76 -26.55
N ARG A 15 -1.20 22.34 -27.72
CA ARG A 15 -0.64 21.00 -27.96
C ARG A 15 0.66 20.76 -27.14
N ARG A 16 1.55 21.75 -27.06
CA ARG A 16 2.79 21.65 -26.26
C ARG A 16 2.48 21.55 -24.75
N ARG A 17 1.50 22.30 -24.26
CA ARG A 17 1.08 22.27 -22.86
C ARG A 17 0.43 20.92 -22.48
N SER A 18 -0.44 20.39 -23.35
CA SER A 18 -1.06 19.07 -23.12
C SER A 18 -0.03 17.93 -23.14
N HIS A 19 0.97 17.99 -24.03
CA HIS A 19 2.06 17.02 -24.08
C HIS A 19 2.93 17.07 -22.82
N GLY A 20 3.29 18.26 -22.33
CA GLY A 20 4.03 18.44 -21.07
C GLY A 20 3.28 17.89 -19.85
N GLN A 21 1.96 18.13 -19.78
CA GLN A 21 1.11 17.56 -18.71
C GLN A 21 1.05 16.03 -18.76
N ALA A 22 0.99 15.42 -19.95
CA ALA A 22 1.01 13.97 -20.09
C ALA A 22 2.34 13.36 -19.64
N LEU A 23 3.48 13.99 -19.97
CA LEU A 23 4.81 13.56 -19.52
C LEU A 23 4.99 13.73 -17.99
N ALA A 24 4.47 14.81 -17.42
CA ALA A 24 4.44 14.99 -15.97
C ALA A 24 3.62 13.90 -15.29
N LEU A 25 2.42 13.59 -15.81
CA LEU A 25 1.58 12.51 -15.29
C LEU A 25 2.28 11.14 -15.39
N ALA A 26 2.94 10.86 -16.50
CA ALA A 26 3.71 9.63 -16.67
C ALA A 26 4.83 9.52 -15.63
N ALA A 27 5.58 10.59 -15.39
CA ALA A 27 6.63 10.63 -14.36
C ALA A 27 6.06 10.42 -12.95
N ILE A 28 4.97 11.11 -12.60
CA ILE A 28 4.30 10.99 -11.30
C ILE A 28 3.76 9.57 -11.11
N SER A 29 3.15 9.00 -12.13
CA SER A 29 2.60 7.64 -12.09
C SER A 29 3.69 6.57 -12.03
N ALA A 30 4.85 6.78 -12.67
CA ALA A 30 5.99 5.87 -12.61
C ALA A 30 6.55 5.73 -11.18
N GLY A 31 6.66 6.81 -10.42
CA GLY A 31 7.06 6.72 -9.01
C GLY A 31 6.05 5.97 -8.15
N PHE A 32 4.75 6.12 -8.42
CA PHE A 32 3.73 5.37 -7.68
C PHE A 32 3.68 3.89 -8.09
N LEU A 33 3.93 3.60 -9.37
CA LEU A 33 4.16 2.24 -9.84
C LEU A 33 5.31 1.56 -9.07
N MET A 34 6.45 2.26 -8.94
CA MET A 34 7.61 1.75 -8.21
C MET A 34 7.28 1.41 -6.76
N ILE A 35 6.58 2.29 -6.03
CA ILE A 35 6.15 2.06 -4.64
C ILE A 35 5.29 0.79 -4.53
N THR A 36 4.29 0.66 -5.40
CA THR A 36 3.31 -0.43 -5.32
C THR A 36 3.87 -1.76 -5.83
N LEU A 37 4.72 -1.72 -6.84
CA LEU A 37 5.48 -2.87 -7.32
C LEU A 37 6.42 -3.37 -6.23
N ASP A 38 7.22 -2.48 -5.63
CA ASP A 38 8.22 -2.80 -4.61
C ASP A 38 7.59 -3.41 -3.35
N ALA A 39 6.38 -2.98 -2.98
CA ALA A 39 5.63 -3.55 -1.86
C ALA A 39 5.26 -5.03 -2.03
N THR A 40 5.21 -5.55 -3.26
CA THR A 40 4.78 -6.92 -3.53
C THR A 40 5.85 -7.79 -4.19
N ILE A 41 6.76 -7.20 -4.95
CA ILE A 41 7.82 -7.90 -5.69
C ILE A 41 8.78 -8.67 -4.75
N VAL A 42 9.04 -8.12 -3.56
CA VAL A 42 9.95 -8.70 -2.58
C VAL A 42 9.45 -10.03 -2.04
N ASN A 43 8.12 -10.26 -1.98
CA ASN A 43 7.54 -11.46 -1.38
C ASN A 43 8.02 -12.76 -2.05
N VAL A 44 8.17 -12.77 -3.38
CA VAL A 44 8.66 -13.94 -4.13
C VAL A 44 10.17 -14.10 -4.05
N ALA A 45 10.90 -13.06 -3.64
CA ALA A 45 12.36 -13.06 -3.50
C ALA A 45 12.84 -13.52 -2.11
N LEU A 46 11.96 -13.56 -1.10
CA LEU A 46 12.34 -13.81 0.30
C LEU A 46 13.13 -15.12 0.49
N ARG A 47 12.74 -16.16 -0.24
CA ARG A 47 13.46 -17.44 -0.19
C ARG A 47 14.89 -17.31 -0.72
N GLY A 48 15.08 -16.65 -1.86
CA GLY A 48 16.41 -16.41 -2.46
C GLY A 48 17.27 -15.49 -1.57
N ILE A 49 16.69 -14.46 -0.98
CA ILE A 49 17.36 -13.57 -0.02
C ILE A 49 17.84 -14.36 1.20
N GLY A 50 16.97 -15.20 1.77
CA GLY A 50 17.31 -16.03 2.92
C GLY A 50 18.39 -17.08 2.61
N ALA A 51 18.39 -17.65 1.41
CA ALA A 51 19.42 -18.62 0.97
C ALA A 51 20.78 -17.95 0.76
N ASP A 52 20.83 -16.73 0.23
CA ASP A 52 22.06 -16.02 -0.12
C ASP A 52 22.69 -15.27 1.09
N LEU A 53 21.88 -14.56 1.86
CA LEU A 53 22.35 -13.74 2.98
C LEU A 53 22.28 -14.44 4.33
N GLY A 54 21.66 -15.60 4.40
CA GLY A 54 21.35 -16.29 5.65
C GLY A 54 20.24 -15.59 6.43
N GLY A 55 19.91 -16.12 7.59
CA GLY A 55 18.95 -15.50 8.50
C GLY A 55 17.71 -16.36 8.76
N ALA A 56 17.11 -16.14 9.94
CA ALA A 56 15.89 -16.80 10.34
C ALA A 56 14.70 -16.29 9.49
N PRO A 57 13.62 -17.06 9.35
CA PRO A 57 12.42 -16.65 8.64
C PRO A 57 11.81 -15.32 9.14
N SER A 58 11.92 -15.06 10.45
CA SER A 58 11.52 -13.80 11.06
C SER A 58 12.34 -12.59 10.58
N THR A 59 13.65 -12.80 10.30
CA THR A 59 14.51 -11.74 9.77
C THR A 59 14.13 -11.41 8.33
N ALA A 60 13.76 -12.42 7.54
CA ALA A 60 13.28 -12.21 6.17
C ALA A 60 11.95 -11.42 6.14
N GLN A 61 11.08 -11.59 7.14
CA GLN A 61 9.86 -10.83 7.29
C GLN A 61 10.13 -9.33 7.46
N TRP A 62 11.20 -8.96 8.20
CA TRP A 62 11.61 -7.57 8.35
C TRP A 62 12.06 -6.89 7.05
N VAL A 63 12.46 -7.64 6.03
CA VAL A 63 12.76 -7.08 4.70
C VAL A 63 11.50 -6.46 4.08
N VAL A 64 10.31 -7.05 4.32
CA VAL A 64 9.02 -6.48 3.90
C VAL A 64 8.57 -5.41 4.89
N ASP A 65 8.55 -5.73 6.18
CA ASP A 65 7.96 -4.87 7.21
C ASP A 65 8.79 -3.61 7.49
N GLY A 66 10.11 -3.66 7.36
CA GLY A 66 10.96 -2.47 7.50
C GLY A 66 10.58 -1.35 6.53
N TYR A 67 10.27 -1.71 5.29
CA TYR A 67 9.75 -0.79 4.28
C TYR A 67 8.33 -0.30 4.62
N THR A 68 7.40 -1.22 4.89
CA THR A 68 5.98 -0.88 5.07
C THR A 68 5.73 -0.09 6.35
N VAL A 69 6.43 -0.40 7.45
CA VAL A 69 6.38 0.37 8.71
C VAL A 69 6.90 1.78 8.51
N ALA A 70 8.07 1.96 7.88
CA ALA A 70 8.63 3.27 7.61
C ALA A 70 7.71 4.09 6.68
N PHE A 71 7.19 3.46 5.63
CA PHE A 71 6.24 4.07 4.70
C PHE A 71 4.96 4.53 5.41
N ALA A 72 4.32 3.64 6.17
CA ALA A 72 3.06 3.92 6.86
C ALA A 72 3.21 5.06 7.87
N SER A 73 4.22 4.95 8.73
CA SER A 73 4.41 5.86 9.85
C SER A 73 4.84 7.26 9.43
N LEU A 74 5.60 7.40 8.32
CA LEU A 74 6.11 8.69 7.86
C LEU A 74 5.21 9.40 6.85
N LEU A 75 4.13 8.76 6.38
CA LEU A 75 3.30 9.29 5.29
C LEU A 75 2.73 10.67 5.58
N LEU A 76 2.22 10.91 6.79
CA LEU A 76 1.63 12.18 7.20
C LEU A 76 2.69 13.28 7.39
N LEU A 77 3.84 12.93 7.99
CA LEU A 77 4.97 13.84 8.12
C LEU A 77 5.48 14.27 6.75
N ALA A 78 5.71 13.32 5.87
CA ALA A 78 6.21 13.58 4.52
C ALA A 78 5.23 14.44 3.70
N GLY A 79 3.92 14.24 3.88
CA GLY A 79 2.90 15.13 3.31
C GLY A 79 3.03 16.57 3.81
N SER A 80 3.15 16.76 5.13
CA SER A 80 3.34 18.07 5.73
C SER A 80 4.65 18.75 5.31
N MET A 81 5.72 17.96 5.19
CA MET A 81 7.01 18.46 4.70
C MET A 81 6.97 18.83 3.22
N SER A 82 6.31 18.01 2.39
CA SER A 82 6.10 18.28 0.96
C SER A 82 5.34 19.59 0.75
N ASP A 83 4.30 19.86 1.56
CA ASP A 83 3.59 21.16 1.54
C ASP A 83 4.53 22.35 1.85
N ARG A 84 5.56 22.15 2.69
CA ARG A 84 6.51 23.20 3.08
C ARG A 84 7.57 23.51 2.06
N ILE A 85 8.10 22.50 1.36
CA ILE A 85 9.21 22.67 0.42
C ILE A 85 8.74 22.71 -1.04
N GLY A 86 7.45 22.49 -1.28
CA GLY A 86 6.85 22.35 -2.60
C GLY A 86 6.75 20.87 -3.03
N ALA A 87 5.68 20.54 -3.72
CA ALA A 87 5.38 19.13 -4.06
C ALA A 87 6.37 18.54 -5.08
N ARG A 88 6.88 19.35 -6.01
CA ARG A 88 7.90 18.90 -6.98
C ARG A 88 9.21 18.57 -6.26
N THR A 89 9.69 19.46 -5.42
CA THR A 89 10.89 19.23 -4.62
C THR A 89 10.69 18.03 -3.70
N GLY A 90 9.55 17.93 -2.99
CA GLY A 90 9.21 16.79 -2.14
C GLY A 90 9.21 15.46 -2.88
N TYR A 91 8.63 15.42 -4.08
CA TYR A 91 8.63 14.24 -4.93
C TYR A 91 10.05 13.84 -5.35
N LEU A 92 10.87 14.80 -5.82
CA LEU A 92 12.25 14.54 -6.24
C LEU A 92 13.14 14.07 -5.08
N VAL A 93 12.98 14.63 -3.88
CA VAL A 93 13.67 14.16 -2.66
C VAL A 93 13.27 12.71 -2.36
N GLY A 94 11.96 12.42 -2.32
CA GLY A 94 11.46 11.05 -2.09
C GLY A 94 11.97 10.06 -3.14
N LEU A 95 11.95 10.45 -4.41
CA LEU A 95 12.42 9.62 -5.51
C LEU A 95 13.94 9.36 -5.43
N THR A 96 14.73 10.37 -5.08
CA THR A 96 16.18 10.21 -4.90
C THR A 96 16.49 9.26 -3.75
N VAL A 97 15.84 9.43 -2.59
CA VAL A 97 16.00 8.52 -1.44
C VAL A 97 15.61 7.10 -1.83
N PHE A 98 14.47 6.93 -2.50
CA PHE A 98 13.97 5.62 -2.93
C PHE A 98 14.93 4.92 -3.89
N VAL A 99 15.44 5.63 -4.91
CA VAL A 99 16.36 5.07 -5.93
C VAL A 99 17.71 4.72 -5.31
N LEU A 100 18.28 5.60 -4.48
CA LEU A 100 19.55 5.32 -3.80
C LEU A 100 19.42 4.13 -2.84
N ALA A 101 18.33 4.07 -2.08
CA ALA A 101 18.05 2.94 -1.22
C ALA A 101 17.85 1.65 -2.05
N SER A 102 17.15 1.71 -3.19
CA SER A 102 17.02 0.55 -4.09
C SER A 102 18.39 0.06 -4.60
N ALA A 103 19.26 0.97 -5.02
CA ALA A 103 20.62 0.60 -5.43
C ALA A 103 21.41 -0.03 -4.27
N ALA A 104 21.28 0.51 -3.05
CA ALA A 104 21.92 -0.04 -1.86
C ALA A 104 21.36 -1.44 -1.47
N CYS A 105 20.04 -1.67 -1.63
CA CYS A 105 19.44 -3.00 -1.45
C CYS A 105 20.10 -4.04 -2.39
N ALA A 106 20.37 -3.66 -3.63
CA ALA A 106 20.95 -4.56 -4.62
C ALA A 106 22.39 -4.99 -4.30
N VAL A 107 23.13 -4.22 -3.51
CA VAL A 107 24.49 -4.54 -3.08
C VAL A 107 24.56 -5.06 -1.64
N ALA A 108 23.43 -5.37 -1.03
CA ALA A 108 23.38 -5.84 0.36
C ALA A 108 24.14 -7.15 0.54
N GLY A 109 25.06 -7.16 1.51
CA GLY A 109 25.83 -8.32 1.92
C GLY A 109 25.34 -8.99 3.22
N SER A 110 24.32 -8.42 3.87
CA SER A 110 23.69 -9.01 5.06
C SER A 110 22.21 -8.63 5.14
N VAL A 111 21.41 -9.48 5.81
CA VAL A 111 19.98 -9.20 6.01
C VAL A 111 19.78 -7.95 6.85
N ALA A 112 20.60 -7.71 7.88
CA ALA A 112 20.51 -6.53 8.72
C ALA A 112 20.70 -5.22 7.92
N PHE A 113 21.72 -5.18 7.05
CA PHE A 113 21.94 -4.05 6.15
C PHE A 113 20.76 -3.90 5.17
N LEU A 114 20.27 -4.99 4.58
CA LEU A 114 19.11 -4.97 3.68
C LEU A 114 17.89 -4.37 4.38
N VAL A 115 17.57 -4.80 5.61
CA VAL A 115 16.46 -4.26 6.41
C VAL A 115 16.64 -2.76 6.67
N ALA A 116 17.84 -2.33 7.08
CA ALA A 116 18.10 -0.90 7.33
C ALA A 116 17.88 -0.05 6.07
N VAL A 117 18.32 -0.54 4.92
CA VAL A 117 18.14 0.17 3.65
C VAL A 117 16.68 0.10 3.17
N ARG A 118 15.95 -0.98 3.48
CA ARG A 118 14.50 -1.06 3.26
C ARG A 118 13.72 -0.01 4.05
N VAL A 119 14.12 0.27 5.29
CA VAL A 119 13.56 1.39 6.06
C VAL A 119 13.81 2.72 5.34
N ALA A 120 15.03 2.98 4.85
CA ALA A 120 15.33 4.19 4.08
C ALA A 120 14.49 4.27 2.78
N GLN A 121 14.27 3.14 2.10
CA GLN A 121 13.42 3.07 0.91
C GLN A 121 11.96 3.41 1.25
N GLY A 122 11.45 2.93 2.41
CA GLY A 122 10.13 3.29 2.94
C GLY A 122 9.98 4.79 3.24
N VAL A 123 11.05 5.44 3.74
CA VAL A 123 11.09 6.91 3.87
C VAL A 123 10.90 7.58 2.51
N GLY A 124 11.62 7.15 1.47
CA GLY A 124 11.45 7.67 0.11
C GLY A 124 10.02 7.50 -0.40
N ALA A 125 9.42 6.32 -0.22
CA ALA A 125 8.04 6.03 -0.60
C ALA A 125 7.03 6.94 0.10
N ALA A 126 7.25 7.23 1.40
CA ALA A 126 6.39 8.11 2.19
C ALA A 126 6.34 9.53 1.63
N TRP A 127 7.43 10.03 1.06
CA TRP A 127 7.48 11.34 0.39
C TRP A 127 6.82 11.31 -0.99
N LEU A 128 7.02 10.26 -1.76
CA LEU A 128 6.51 10.14 -3.13
C LEU A 128 4.98 10.20 -3.20
N MET A 129 4.29 9.49 -2.29
CA MET A 129 2.84 9.32 -2.39
C MET A 129 2.06 10.64 -2.21
N PRO A 130 2.20 11.43 -1.11
CA PRO A 130 1.48 12.68 -0.95
C PRO A 130 1.93 13.74 -1.96
N SER A 131 3.23 13.79 -2.28
CA SER A 131 3.76 14.71 -3.29
C SER A 131 3.17 14.44 -4.68
N SER A 132 2.94 13.17 -5.04
CA SER A 132 2.32 12.80 -6.32
C SER A 132 0.90 13.33 -6.44
N LEU A 133 0.09 13.20 -5.40
CA LEU A 133 -1.28 13.72 -5.36
C LEU A 133 -1.32 15.25 -5.44
N ALA A 134 -0.42 15.93 -4.71
CA ALA A 134 -0.30 17.38 -4.76
C ALA A 134 0.11 17.88 -6.16
N LEU A 135 1.07 17.20 -6.80
CA LEU A 135 1.49 17.51 -8.18
C LEU A 135 0.38 17.32 -9.19
N ILE A 136 -0.37 16.21 -9.12
CA ILE A 136 -1.51 15.98 -10.02
C ILE A 136 -2.55 17.10 -9.84
N THR A 137 -2.86 17.47 -8.60
CA THR A 137 -3.83 18.53 -8.30
C THR A 137 -3.39 19.89 -8.83
N HIS A 138 -2.08 20.19 -8.77
CA HIS A 138 -1.51 21.43 -9.28
C HIS A 138 -1.43 21.43 -10.81
N THR A 139 -0.95 20.34 -11.42
CA THR A 139 -0.76 20.25 -12.88
C THR A 139 -2.09 20.25 -13.64
N PHE A 140 -3.14 19.65 -13.06
CA PHE A 140 -4.47 19.53 -13.67
C PHE A 140 -5.49 20.39 -12.92
N ALA A 141 -5.51 21.69 -13.19
CA ALA A 141 -6.41 22.65 -12.54
C ALA A 141 -7.88 22.41 -12.88
N GLU A 142 -8.18 21.95 -14.10
CA GLU A 142 -9.53 21.66 -14.56
C GLU A 142 -10.07 20.38 -13.87
N PRO A 143 -11.27 20.42 -13.23
CA PRO A 143 -11.77 19.30 -12.43
C PRO A 143 -11.92 17.97 -13.19
N GLN A 144 -12.30 18.01 -14.47
CA GLN A 144 -12.48 16.79 -15.26
C GLN A 144 -11.13 16.19 -15.68
N ALA A 145 -10.15 17.03 -16.05
CA ALA A 145 -8.78 16.58 -16.36
C ALA A 145 -8.10 15.99 -15.11
N ARG A 146 -8.28 16.63 -13.97
CA ARG A 146 -7.76 16.12 -12.68
C ARG A 146 -8.36 14.76 -12.31
N ARG A 147 -9.68 14.57 -12.45
CA ARG A 147 -10.31 13.25 -12.21
C ARG A 147 -9.73 12.17 -13.11
N ARG A 148 -9.51 12.48 -14.41
CA ARG A 148 -8.87 11.54 -15.35
C ARG A 148 -7.44 11.23 -14.95
N ALA A 149 -6.65 12.24 -14.58
CA ALA A 149 -5.26 12.04 -14.13
C ALA A 149 -5.17 11.18 -12.87
N LEU A 150 -6.03 11.41 -11.88
CA LEU A 150 -6.13 10.58 -10.67
C LEU A 150 -6.56 9.14 -10.99
N ALA A 151 -7.47 8.96 -11.96
CA ALA A 151 -7.86 7.61 -12.40
C ALA A 151 -6.69 6.86 -13.07
N VAL A 152 -5.91 7.52 -13.92
CA VAL A 152 -4.69 6.94 -14.52
C VAL A 152 -3.67 6.60 -13.45
N TRP A 153 -3.40 7.52 -12.53
CA TRP A 153 -2.48 7.30 -11.41
C TRP A 153 -2.89 6.10 -10.54
N GLY A 154 -4.18 6.00 -10.20
CA GLY A 154 -4.72 4.86 -9.44
C GLY A 154 -4.65 3.54 -10.22
N ALA A 155 -4.93 3.56 -11.53
CA ALA A 155 -4.83 2.39 -12.39
C ALA A 155 -3.38 1.86 -12.49
N VAL A 156 -2.41 2.76 -12.66
CA VAL A 156 -0.98 2.41 -12.70
C VAL A 156 -0.52 1.80 -11.37
N SER A 157 -1.02 2.32 -10.24
CA SER A 157 -0.80 1.71 -8.92
C SER A 157 -1.33 0.28 -8.83
N GLY A 158 -2.55 0.06 -9.31
CA GLY A 158 -3.15 -1.29 -9.37
C GLY A 158 -2.34 -2.26 -10.21
N ILE A 159 -1.84 -1.80 -11.37
CA ILE A 159 -0.94 -2.58 -12.23
C ILE A 159 0.36 -2.90 -11.49
N GLY A 160 0.96 -1.94 -10.78
CA GLY A 160 2.17 -2.15 -9.98
C GLY A 160 1.97 -3.23 -8.92
N LEU A 161 0.90 -3.13 -8.14
CA LEU A 161 0.56 -4.12 -7.12
C LEU A 161 0.35 -5.52 -7.72
N ALA A 162 -0.38 -5.60 -8.83
CA ALA A 162 -0.73 -6.85 -9.50
C ALA A 162 0.48 -7.51 -10.19
N SER A 163 1.37 -6.71 -10.80
CA SER A 163 2.52 -7.24 -11.56
C SER A 163 3.70 -7.64 -10.68
N GLY A 164 3.75 -7.20 -9.41
CA GLY A 164 4.88 -7.44 -8.52
C GLY A 164 5.32 -8.90 -8.41
N PRO A 165 4.43 -9.84 -8.07
CA PRO A 165 4.81 -11.25 -7.97
C PRO A 165 5.32 -11.85 -9.29
N LEU A 166 4.71 -11.52 -10.42
CA LEU A 166 5.14 -12.03 -11.73
C LEU A 166 6.48 -11.43 -12.16
N VAL A 167 6.61 -10.09 -12.11
CA VAL A 167 7.87 -9.41 -12.46
C VAL A 167 8.98 -9.86 -11.52
N GLY A 168 8.67 -10.01 -10.23
CA GLY A 168 9.59 -10.52 -9.24
C GLY A 168 10.05 -11.94 -9.54
N GLY A 169 9.12 -12.84 -9.86
CA GLY A 169 9.42 -14.22 -10.24
C GLY A 169 10.37 -14.30 -11.44
N ILE A 170 10.06 -13.54 -12.51
CA ILE A 170 10.89 -13.46 -13.72
C ILE A 170 12.30 -12.94 -13.40
N LEU A 171 12.40 -11.82 -12.66
CA LEU A 171 13.68 -11.21 -12.33
C LEU A 171 14.52 -12.10 -11.42
N VAL A 172 13.91 -12.73 -10.41
CA VAL A 172 14.61 -13.66 -9.50
C VAL A 172 15.13 -14.88 -10.25
N ALA A 173 14.33 -15.45 -11.14
CA ALA A 173 14.73 -16.64 -11.91
C ALA A 173 15.81 -16.34 -12.96
N SER A 174 15.79 -15.15 -13.58
CA SER A 174 16.71 -14.82 -14.70
C SER A 174 18.02 -14.19 -14.24
N VAL A 175 17.99 -13.30 -13.25
CA VAL A 175 19.14 -12.46 -12.84
C VAL A 175 19.44 -12.58 -11.34
N GLY A 176 18.50 -13.10 -10.56
CA GLY A 176 18.59 -13.22 -9.11
C GLY A 176 17.83 -12.13 -8.37
N TRP A 177 17.68 -12.32 -7.04
CA TRP A 177 16.83 -11.46 -6.20
C TRP A 177 17.25 -9.98 -6.17
N ARG A 178 18.52 -9.67 -6.42
CA ARG A 178 19.04 -8.29 -6.46
C ARG A 178 18.41 -7.46 -7.57
N ALA A 179 18.00 -8.09 -8.67
CA ALA A 179 17.38 -7.42 -9.82
C ALA A 179 16.06 -6.77 -9.50
N ILE A 180 15.29 -7.28 -8.50
CA ILE A 180 14.02 -6.68 -8.09
C ILE A 180 14.18 -5.25 -7.54
N PHE A 181 15.33 -4.94 -6.98
CA PHE A 181 15.66 -3.59 -6.51
C PHE A 181 16.27 -2.77 -7.64
N LEU A 182 17.15 -3.35 -8.46
CA LEU A 182 17.81 -2.64 -9.56
C LEU A 182 16.82 -2.09 -10.60
N VAL A 183 15.68 -2.75 -10.83
CA VAL A 183 14.65 -2.27 -11.77
C VAL A 183 14.13 -0.87 -11.43
N ASN A 184 14.14 -0.49 -10.16
CA ASN A 184 13.71 0.83 -9.69
C ASN A 184 14.68 1.94 -10.12
N VAL A 185 15.96 1.63 -10.34
CA VAL A 185 16.98 2.65 -10.65
C VAL A 185 16.71 3.32 -12.02
N PRO A 186 16.65 2.60 -13.15
CA PRO A 186 16.38 3.22 -14.44
C PRO A 186 15.00 3.89 -14.50
N VAL A 187 13.97 3.29 -13.91
CA VAL A 187 12.62 3.86 -13.87
C VAL A 187 12.60 5.17 -13.08
N GLY A 188 13.24 5.19 -11.91
CA GLY A 188 13.32 6.38 -11.07
C GLY A 188 14.13 7.52 -11.71
N LEU A 189 15.27 7.21 -12.34
CA LEU A 189 16.05 8.20 -13.06
C LEU A 189 15.28 8.81 -14.25
N ALA A 190 14.54 7.98 -14.98
CA ALA A 190 13.69 8.46 -16.05
C ALA A 190 12.55 9.35 -15.52
N ALA A 191 11.87 8.93 -14.43
CA ALA A 191 10.83 9.70 -13.78
C ALA A 191 11.36 11.05 -13.26
N ALA A 192 12.53 11.07 -12.61
CA ALA A 192 13.16 12.29 -12.13
C ALA A 192 13.43 13.27 -13.27
N ARG A 193 13.99 12.78 -14.39
CA ARG A 193 14.30 13.59 -15.57
C ARG A 193 13.05 14.20 -16.22
N LEU A 194 12.00 13.37 -16.36
CA LEU A 194 10.72 13.82 -16.93
C LEU A 194 10.06 14.85 -16.02
N LEU A 195 10.00 14.59 -14.73
CA LEU A 195 9.38 15.51 -13.77
C LEU A 195 10.13 16.85 -13.68
N ALA A 196 11.47 16.80 -13.62
CA ALA A 196 12.29 18.00 -13.57
C ALA A 196 12.11 18.93 -14.77
N ARG A 197 11.70 18.38 -15.94
CA ARG A 197 11.52 19.14 -17.17
C ARG A 197 10.08 19.60 -17.42
N HIS A 198 9.08 18.91 -16.84
CA HIS A 198 7.67 19.09 -17.25
C HIS A 198 6.71 19.42 -16.11
N ALA A 199 7.14 19.36 -14.87
CA ALA A 199 6.32 19.74 -13.73
C ALA A 199 6.78 21.09 -13.16
N ASP A 200 5.82 21.98 -12.92
CA ASP A 200 6.06 23.25 -12.25
C ASP A 200 6.14 23.04 -10.73
N GLU A 201 6.90 23.92 -10.05
CA GLU A 201 6.96 23.91 -8.58
C GLU A 201 5.63 24.41 -7.99
N THR A 202 5.23 23.81 -6.89
CA THR A 202 4.07 24.27 -6.15
C THR A 202 4.47 25.30 -5.11
N THR A 203 3.61 26.29 -4.86
CA THR A 203 3.87 27.31 -3.87
C THR A 203 4.01 26.69 -2.47
N PRO A 204 5.15 26.86 -1.78
CA PRO A 204 5.35 26.33 -0.44
C PRO A 204 4.33 26.89 0.56
N ARG A 205 3.78 26.02 1.40
CA ARG A 205 2.84 26.38 2.47
C ARG A 205 3.40 25.97 3.81
N ARG A 206 3.65 26.93 4.70
CA ARG A 206 4.15 26.64 6.06
C ARG A 206 3.03 26.03 6.91
N ARG A 207 3.06 24.71 7.07
CA ARG A 207 2.25 23.99 8.07
C ARG A 207 3.12 23.64 9.28
N PRO A 208 2.59 23.71 10.50
CA PRO A 208 3.32 23.25 11.68
C PRO A 208 3.53 21.73 11.60
N LEU A 209 4.64 21.25 12.17
CA LEU A 209 4.97 19.83 12.27
C LEU A 209 4.66 19.37 13.70
N ASP A 210 3.97 18.26 13.82
CA ASP A 210 3.81 17.54 15.07
C ASP A 210 4.86 16.42 15.13
N LEU A 211 6.07 16.77 15.57
CA LEU A 211 7.15 15.79 15.71
C LEU A 211 6.87 14.76 16.83
N PRO A 212 6.35 15.16 18.02
CA PRO A 212 6.00 14.18 19.06
C PRO A 212 5.00 13.13 18.60
N GLY A 213 3.86 13.56 18.02
CA GLY A 213 2.86 12.63 17.48
C GLY A 213 3.44 11.71 16.41
N GLN A 214 4.27 12.25 15.50
CA GLN A 214 4.92 11.46 14.45
C GLN A 214 5.87 10.40 15.01
N LEU A 215 6.73 10.76 15.99
CA LEU A 215 7.66 9.82 16.61
C LEU A 215 6.93 8.71 17.37
N LEU A 216 5.84 9.07 18.07
CA LEU A 216 4.99 8.09 18.76
C LEU A 216 4.29 7.15 17.77
N ALA A 217 3.77 7.65 16.65
CA ALA A 217 3.17 6.81 15.62
C ALA A 217 4.19 5.81 15.03
N MET A 218 5.41 6.28 14.71
CA MET A 218 6.50 5.42 14.23
C MET A 218 6.88 4.36 15.27
N PHE A 219 7.12 4.79 16.51
CA PHE A 219 7.49 3.89 17.60
C PHE A 219 6.42 2.83 17.83
N SER A 220 5.16 3.24 17.92
CA SER A 220 4.03 2.33 18.15
C SER A 220 3.91 1.29 17.07
N LEU A 221 3.92 1.72 15.78
CA LEU A 221 3.78 0.79 14.67
C LEU A 221 4.97 -0.16 14.57
N ALA A 222 6.19 0.33 14.76
CA ALA A 222 7.41 -0.48 14.72
C ALA A 222 7.43 -1.53 15.85
N THR A 223 7.08 -1.13 17.07
CA THR A 223 7.09 -2.04 18.23
C THR A 223 5.94 -3.04 18.19
N LEU A 224 4.74 -2.66 17.75
CA LEU A 224 3.64 -3.62 17.52
C LEU A 224 4.01 -4.65 16.45
N THR A 225 4.51 -4.19 15.30
CA THR A 225 4.94 -5.08 14.21
C THR A 225 6.07 -6.02 14.69
N GLY A 226 7.07 -5.46 15.38
CA GLY A 226 8.17 -6.22 15.96
C GLY A 226 7.72 -7.24 17.01
N GLY A 227 6.72 -6.89 17.82
CA GLY A 227 6.11 -7.79 18.80
C GLY A 227 5.48 -9.02 18.14
N PHE A 228 4.73 -8.83 17.07
CA PHE A 228 4.15 -9.95 16.29
C PHE A 228 5.21 -10.82 15.64
N ILE A 229 6.21 -10.22 14.98
CA ILE A 229 7.32 -10.97 14.37
C ILE A 229 8.11 -11.74 15.43
N SER A 230 8.39 -11.11 16.59
CA SER A 230 9.06 -11.76 17.73
C SER A 230 8.22 -12.91 18.31
N ALA A 231 6.91 -12.78 18.36
CA ALA A 231 6.00 -13.85 18.80
C ALA A 231 6.12 -15.10 17.92
N GLY A 232 6.26 -14.91 16.60
CA GLY A 232 6.50 -16.00 15.65
C GLY A 232 7.86 -16.68 15.82
N ALA A 233 8.88 -15.94 16.22
CA ALA A 233 10.26 -16.45 16.38
C ALA A 233 10.54 -17.06 17.76
N HIS A 234 10.06 -16.43 18.82
CA HIS A 234 10.43 -16.74 20.22
C HIS A 234 9.24 -17.16 21.09
N GLY A 235 8.02 -17.12 20.56
CA GLY A 235 6.78 -17.40 21.26
C GLY A 235 6.18 -16.16 21.95
N TRP A 236 4.89 -16.28 22.31
CA TRP A 236 4.10 -15.17 22.86
C TRP A 236 4.50 -14.77 24.28
N THR A 237 5.11 -15.67 25.03
CA THR A 237 5.53 -15.46 26.43
C THR A 237 6.98 -14.98 26.56
N ALA A 238 7.73 -14.91 25.48
CA ALA A 238 9.12 -14.44 25.51
C ALA A 238 9.19 -12.97 25.97
N GLY A 239 10.15 -12.66 26.84
CA GLY A 239 10.31 -11.33 27.42
C GLY A 239 10.41 -10.22 26.37
N VAL A 240 11.15 -10.46 25.26
CA VAL A 240 11.27 -9.51 24.15
C VAL A 240 9.93 -9.28 23.43
N THR A 241 9.11 -10.33 23.27
CA THR A 241 7.78 -10.24 22.65
C THR A 241 6.85 -9.39 23.51
N LEU A 242 6.81 -9.68 24.81
CA LEU A 242 6.01 -8.93 25.77
C LEU A 242 6.47 -7.46 25.85
N ALA A 243 7.77 -7.22 25.93
CA ALA A 243 8.32 -5.86 25.99
C ALA A 243 7.93 -5.04 24.74
N LEU A 244 8.07 -5.61 23.54
CA LEU A 244 7.69 -4.94 22.30
C LEU A 244 6.18 -4.71 22.22
N GLY A 245 5.36 -5.71 22.58
CA GLY A 245 3.90 -5.60 22.56
C GLY A 245 3.39 -4.53 23.54
N ILE A 246 3.87 -4.56 24.78
CA ILE A 246 3.52 -3.57 25.82
C ILE A 246 3.97 -2.17 25.37
N SER A 247 5.22 -2.03 24.91
CA SER A 247 5.73 -0.75 24.43
C SER A 247 4.90 -0.20 23.26
N GLY A 248 4.44 -1.06 22.36
CA GLY A 248 3.60 -0.67 21.24
C GLY A 248 2.21 -0.20 21.68
N VAL A 249 1.59 -0.89 22.62
CA VAL A 249 0.29 -0.49 23.20
C VAL A 249 0.43 0.83 23.96
N LEU A 250 1.43 0.95 24.83
CA LEU A 250 1.69 2.19 25.57
C LEU A 250 2.03 3.36 24.66
N GLY A 251 2.84 3.12 23.61
CA GLY A 251 3.14 4.13 22.60
C GLY A 251 1.89 4.58 21.83
N SER A 252 0.99 3.65 21.48
CA SER A 252 -0.29 3.98 20.83
C SER A 252 -1.21 4.80 21.75
N ALA A 253 -1.26 4.45 23.03
CA ALA A 253 -2.00 5.22 24.03
C ALA A 253 -1.41 6.64 24.19
N ALA A 254 -0.08 6.72 24.30
CA ALA A 254 0.62 8.00 24.36
C ALA A 254 0.41 8.84 23.11
N PHE A 255 0.41 8.24 21.93
CA PHE A 255 0.06 8.90 20.66
C PHE A 255 -1.33 9.53 20.74
N VAL A 256 -2.36 8.77 21.13
CA VAL A 256 -3.74 9.26 21.26
C VAL A 256 -3.83 10.40 22.29
N LEU A 257 -3.13 10.30 23.43
CA LEU A 257 -3.10 11.33 24.45
C LEU A 257 -2.44 12.61 23.93
N VAL A 258 -1.30 12.50 23.25
CA VAL A 258 -0.60 13.65 22.65
C VAL A 258 -1.48 14.33 21.62
N GLU A 259 -2.09 13.57 20.67
CA GLU A 259 -2.98 14.11 19.64
C GLU A 259 -4.19 14.87 20.23
N ARG A 260 -4.67 14.47 21.42
CA ARG A 260 -5.78 15.17 22.12
C ARG A 260 -5.35 16.45 22.84
N THR A 261 -4.07 16.59 23.17
CA THR A 261 -3.56 17.67 24.02
C THR A 261 -2.78 18.73 23.27
N VAL A 262 -2.18 18.36 22.15
CA VAL A 262 -1.36 19.26 21.32
C VAL A 262 -2.26 20.27 20.59
N ARG A 263 -1.85 21.54 20.57
CA ARG A 263 -2.58 22.64 19.90
C ARG A 263 -2.76 22.42 18.38
N ARG A 264 -1.94 21.61 17.77
CA ARG A 264 -1.94 21.35 16.32
C ARG A 264 -1.60 19.89 16.05
N PRO A 265 -2.56 19.00 16.28
CA PRO A 265 -2.38 17.56 16.14
C PRO A 265 -2.05 17.17 14.69
N LEU A 266 -1.31 16.06 14.54
CA LEU A 266 -1.03 15.43 13.27
C LEU A 266 -2.33 14.94 12.61
N ILE A 267 -3.19 14.34 13.42
CA ILE A 267 -4.53 13.89 13.08
C ILE A 267 -5.52 14.62 13.99
N ASP A 268 -6.28 15.57 13.42
CA ASP A 268 -7.31 16.25 14.16
C ASP A 268 -8.40 15.25 14.64
N PRO A 269 -8.58 15.02 15.95
CA PRO A 269 -9.54 14.03 16.45
C PRO A 269 -10.98 14.28 15.99
N ASP A 270 -11.33 15.53 15.66
CA ASP A 270 -12.66 15.89 15.19
C ASP A 270 -13.02 15.26 13.84
N VAL A 271 -12.02 14.84 13.06
CA VAL A 271 -12.23 14.11 11.79
C VAL A 271 -12.94 12.77 12.04
N PHE A 272 -12.73 12.16 13.21
CA PHE A 272 -13.36 10.89 13.59
C PHE A 272 -14.78 11.03 14.17
N ARG A 273 -15.30 12.26 14.30
CA ARG A 273 -16.72 12.47 14.66
C ARG A 273 -17.68 12.06 13.54
N ASP A 274 -17.22 12.12 12.31
CA ASP A 274 -17.96 11.57 11.17
C ASP A 274 -17.86 10.04 11.16
N LYS A 275 -19.01 9.38 11.40
CA LYS A 275 -19.08 7.91 11.44
C LYS A 275 -18.70 7.28 10.11
N ALA A 276 -19.13 7.86 8.99
CA ALA A 276 -18.83 7.32 7.66
C ALA A 276 -17.32 7.38 7.39
N PHE A 277 -16.66 8.50 7.73
CA PHE A 277 -15.21 8.63 7.62
C PHE A 277 -14.48 7.61 8.50
N THR A 278 -14.86 7.50 9.77
CA THR A 278 -14.26 6.57 10.73
C THR A 278 -14.39 5.11 10.25
N THR A 279 -15.57 4.75 9.78
CA THR A 279 -15.84 3.41 9.23
C THR A 279 -14.97 3.13 8.01
N VAL A 280 -14.89 4.05 7.06
CA VAL A 280 -14.07 3.88 5.85
C VAL A 280 -12.58 3.78 6.19
N VAL A 281 -12.09 4.55 7.16
CA VAL A 281 -10.70 4.45 7.64
C VAL A 281 -10.42 3.08 8.26
N ALA A 282 -11.34 2.56 9.08
CA ALA A 282 -11.24 1.23 9.67
C ALA A 282 -11.30 0.12 8.60
N ILE A 283 -12.23 0.21 7.66
CA ILE A 283 -12.33 -0.73 6.53
C ILE A 283 -11.07 -0.68 5.68
N GLY A 284 -10.51 0.50 5.42
CA GLY A 284 -9.26 0.68 4.68
C GLY A 284 -8.07 -0.02 5.35
N PHE A 285 -7.99 0.05 6.69
CA PHE A 285 -7.02 -0.71 7.49
C PHE A 285 -7.19 -2.22 7.27
N VAL A 286 -8.40 -2.74 7.48
CA VAL A 286 -8.71 -4.17 7.34
C VAL A 286 -8.44 -4.64 5.91
N PHE A 287 -8.81 -3.86 4.91
CA PHE A 287 -8.58 -4.17 3.50
C PHE A 287 -7.10 -4.43 3.20
N ASN A 288 -6.21 -3.51 3.58
CA ASN A 288 -4.77 -3.68 3.35
C ASN A 288 -4.17 -4.77 4.26
N PHE A 289 -4.63 -4.90 5.50
CA PHE A 289 -4.25 -5.99 6.40
C PHE A 289 -4.48 -7.35 5.74
N CYS A 290 -5.67 -7.56 5.21
CA CYS A 290 -6.03 -8.79 4.54
C CYS A 290 -5.29 -8.97 3.21
N LEU A 291 -5.21 -7.93 2.37
CA LEU A 291 -4.63 -8.02 1.03
C LEU A 291 -3.12 -8.30 1.07
N TYR A 292 -2.34 -7.45 1.77
CA TYR A 292 -0.89 -7.61 1.83
C TYR A 292 -0.49 -8.87 2.62
N GLY A 293 -1.19 -9.15 3.72
CA GLY A 293 -0.97 -10.37 4.48
C GLY A 293 -1.29 -11.63 3.68
N SER A 294 -2.35 -11.62 2.85
CA SER A 294 -2.69 -12.74 1.95
C SER A 294 -1.62 -12.95 0.89
N ILE A 295 -1.13 -11.88 0.24
CA ILE A 295 -0.05 -11.96 -0.75
C ILE A 295 1.20 -12.56 -0.11
N PHE A 296 1.57 -12.10 1.08
CA PHE A 296 2.71 -12.62 1.82
C PHE A 296 2.54 -14.11 2.18
N CYS A 297 1.39 -14.47 2.76
CA CYS A 297 1.11 -15.85 3.16
C CYS A 297 1.06 -16.81 1.97
N LEU A 298 0.50 -16.39 0.83
CA LEU A 298 0.48 -17.19 -0.39
C LEU A 298 1.90 -17.35 -0.95
N ALA A 299 2.68 -16.27 -1.06
CA ALA A 299 4.03 -16.33 -1.59
C ALA A 299 4.93 -17.27 -0.76
N VAL A 300 4.94 -17.09 0.57
CA VAL A 300 5.72 -17.94 1.49
C VAL A 300 5.16 -19.35 1.58
N GLY A 301 3.83 -19.48 1.65
CA GLY A 301 3.13 -20.76 1.77
C GLY A 301 3.31 -21.65 0.54
N LEU A 302 3.14 -21.13 -0.67
CA LEU A 302 3.35 -21.86 -1.92
C LEU A 302 4.80 -22.34 -2.05
N GLY A 303 5.77 -21.48 -1.73
CA GLY A 303 7.18 -21.85 -1.71
C GLY A 303 7.51 -22.97 -0.72
N ARG A 304 6.96 -22.91 0.52
CA ARG A 304 7.28 -23.89 1.57
C ARG A 304 6.44 -25.17 1.51
N LEU A 305 5.13 -25.07 1.21
CA LEU A 305 4.23 -26.22 1.19
C LEU A 305 4.29 -27.01 -0.10
N ARG A 306 4.55 -26.34 -1.22
CA ARG A 306 4.51 -26.91 -2.57
C ARG A 306 5.88 -26.97 -3.26
N GLY A 307 6.91 -26.42 -2.63
CA GLY A 307 8.25 -26.38 -3.20
C GLY A 307 8.40 -25.47 -4.43
N LEU A 308 7.42 -24.59 -4.69
CA LEU A 308 7.44 -23.71 -5.85
C LEU A 308 8.63 -22.75 -5.74
N ASP A 309 9.32 -22.56 -6.84
CA ASP A 309 10.35 -21.52 -6.95
C ASP A 309 9.74 -20.10 -7.07
N ALA A 310 10.57 -19.08 -7.25
CA ALA A 310 10.14 -17.70 -7.35
C ALA A 310 9.27 -17.44 -8.59
N LEU A 311 9.63 -18.05 -9.72
CA LEU A 311 8.92 -17.90 -10.99
C LEU A 311 7.55 -18.58 -10.94
N ASP A 312 7.52 -19.84 -10.49
CA ASP A 312 6.30 -20.61 -10.32
C ASP A 312 5.34 -19.95 -9.32
N THR A 313 5.88 -19.41 -8.21
CA THR A 313 5.12 -18.63 -7.24
C THR A 313 4.53 -17.38 -7.87
N GLY A 314 5.31 -16.67 -8.71
CA GLY A 314 4.85 -15.51 -9.47
C GLY A 314 3.67 -15.86 -10.40
N PHE A 315 3.76 -16.95 -11.15
CA PHE A 315 2.70 -17.45 -12.00
C PHE A 315 1.48 -17.91 -11.19
N ALA A 316 1.70 -18.58 -10.07
CA ALA A 316 0.63 -19.02 -9.19
C ALA A 316 -0.21 -17.86 -8.61
N LEU A 317 0.40 -16.69 -8.39
CA LEU A 317 -0.31 -15.50 -7.90
C LEU A 317 -1.02 -14.70 -9.01
N LEU A 318 -0.75 -14.99 -10.31
CA LEU A 318 -1.36 -14.28 -11.44
C LEU A 318 -2.89 -14.25 -11.43
N PRO A 319 -3.63 -15.35 -11.19
CA PRO A 319 -5.09 -15.31 -11.20
C PRO A 319 -5.64 -14.24 -10.26
N MET A 320 -5.12 -14.18 -9.03
CA MET A 320 -5.51 -13.17 -8.04
C MET A 320 -5.10 -11.76 -8.48
N THR A 321 -3.85 -11.57 -8.92
CA THR A 321 -3.30 -10.23 -9.18
C THR A 321 -3.85 -9.60 -10.45
N VAL A 322 -4.08 -10.39 -11.50
CA VAL A 322 -4.75 -9.92 -12.74
C VAL A 322 -6.18 -9.48 -12.43
N VAL A 323 -6.91 -10.27 -11.64
CA VAL A 323 -8.26 -9.90 -11.21
C VAL A 323 -8.23 -8.64 -10.34
N THR A 324 -7.24 -8.50 -9.45
CA THR A 324 -7.05 -7.26 -8.65
C THR A 324 -6.93 -6.03 -9.57
N GLY A 325 -6.06 -6.08 -10.57
CA GLY A 325 -5.89 -4.97 -11.53
C GLY A 325 -7.15 -4.70 -12.34
N ALA A 326 -7.79 -5.74 -12.87
CA ALA A 326 -9.02 -5.61 -13.66
C ALA A 326 -10.18 -5.02 -12.85
N MET A 327 -10.37 -5.48 -11.61
CA MET A 327 -11.46 -5.04 -10.75
C MET A 327 -11.28 -3.60 -10.25
N ALA A 328 -10.07 -3.17 -10.00
CA ALA A 328 -9.78 -1.77 -9.68
C ALA A 328 -10.21 -0.82 -10.83
N LEU A 329 -9.98 -1.22 -12.08
CA LEU A 329 -10.44 -0.46 -13.26
C LEU A 329 -11.97 -0.54 -13.44
N PHE A 330 -12.54 -1.72 -13.20
CA PHE A 330 -13.99 -1.96 -13.36
C PHE A 330 -14.81 -1.20 -12.32
N ALA A 331 -14.28 -0.93 -11.14
CA ALA A 331 -14.92 -0.14 -10.09
C ALA A 331 -15.36 1.24 -10.59
N GLY A 332 -14.57 1.88 -11.47
CA GLY A 332 -14.92 3.17 -12.08
C GLY A 332 -16.23 3.16 -12.89
N ARG A 333 -16.67 1.98 -13.38
CA ARG A 333 -17.96 1.81 -14.07
C ARG A 333 -19.08 1.41 -13.13
N LEU A 334 -18.75 0.72 -12.04
CA LEU A 334 -19.73 0.12 -11.12
C LEU A 334 -20.17 1.12 -10.05
N VAL A 335 -19.26 1.89 -9.48
CA VAL A 335 -19.54 2.89 -8.43
C VAL A 335 -20.62 3.91 -8.85
N PRO A 336 -20.59 4.51 -10.07
CA PRO A 336 -21.63 5.45 -10.49
C PRO A 336 -23.04 4.82 -10.64
N ARG A 337 -23.12 3.50 -10.78
CA ARG A 337 -24.39 2.78 -10.98
C ARG A 337 -24.99 2.25 -9.70
N LEU A 338 -24.17 1.74 -8.80
CA LEU A 338 -24.60 1.04 -7.58
C LEU A 338 -24.39 1.86 -6.30
N GLY A 339 -23.60 2.95 -6.39
CA GLY A 339 -23.14 3.68 -5.21
C GLY A 339 -21.88 3.06 -4.59
N GLU A 340 -21.26 3.80 -3.67
CA GLU A 340 -19.97 3.45 -3.09
C GLU A 340 -20.08 2.33 -2.07
N TRP A 341 -21.02 2.40 -1.11
CA TRP A 341 -21.18 1.40 -0.05
C TRP A 341 -21.50 -0.01 -0.55
N PRO A 342 -22.45 -0.23 -1.48
CA PRO A 342 -22.71 -1.54 -2.04
C PRO A 342 -21.50 -2.14 -2.76
N VAL A 343 -20.70 -1.30 -3.46
CA VAL A 343 -19.48 -1.77 -4.14
C VAL A 343 -18.40 -2.15 -3.13
N VAL A 344 -18.26 -1.40 -2.03
CA VAL A 344 -17.37 -1.76 -0.92
C VAL A 344 -17.78 -3.10 -0.31
N ALA A 345 -19.05 -3.24 0.05
CA ALA A 345 -19.58 -4.47 0.64
C ALA A 345 -19.40 -5.70 -0.28
N ALA A 346 -19.70 -5.55 -1.58
CA ALA A 346 -19.52 -6.63 -2.56
C ALA A 346 -18.06 -7.06 -2.70
N GLY A 347 -17.13 -6.11 -2.80
CA GLY A 347 -15.69 -6.40 -2.87
C GLY A 347 -15.21 -7.15 -1.62
N LEU A 348 -15.54 -6.64 -0.42
CA LEU A 348 -15.13 -7.26 0.84
C LEU A 348 -15.76 -8.65 1.05
N THR A 349 -17.03 -8.84 0.66
CA THR A 349 -17.70 -10.15 0.71
C THR A 349 -16.98 -11.16 -0.19
N SER A 350 -16.61 -10.75 -1.40
CA SER A 350 -15.80 -11.60 -2.28
C SER A 350 -14.48 -11.99 -1.63
N GLY A 351 -13.81 -11.05 -0.94
CA GLY A 351 -12.60 -11.32 -0.18
C GLY A 351 -12.78 -12.34 0.94
N ALA A 352 -13.89 -12.22 1.70
CA ALA A 352 -14.23 -13.18 2.75
C ALA A 352 -14.46 -14.59 2.18
N VAL A 353 -15.18 -14.69 1.06
CA VAL A 353 -15.41 -15.96 0.34
C VAL A 353 -14.07 -16.54 -0.12
N GLY A 354 -13.22 -15.76 -0.80
CA GLY A 354 -11.93 -16.23 -1.29
C GLY A 354 -11.01 -16.70 -0.15
N ALA A 355 -10.94 -15.93 0.93
CA ALA A 355 -10.15 -16.31 2.11
C ALA A 355 -10.69 -17.62 2.74
N THR A 356 -12.00 -17.79 2.84
CA THR A 356 -12.61 -19.05 3.31
C THR A 356 -12.25 -20.22 2.40
N LEU A 357 -12.35 -20.05 1.08
CA LEU A 357 -11.98 -21.08 0.11
C LEU A 357 -10.50 -21.46 0.22
N VAL A 358 -9.60 -20.49 0.36
CA VAL A 358 -8.16 -20.77 0.58
C VAL A 358 -7.94 -21.49 1.91
N ALA A 359 -8.65 -21.11 2.98
CA ALA A 359 -8.56 -21.79 4.27
C ALA A 359 -8.98 -23.26 4.20
N LEU A 360 -10.00 -23.58 3.42
CA LEU A 360 -10.52 -24.94 3.24
C LEU A 360 -9.60 -25.77 2.31
N ASN A 361 -9.04 -25.15 1.28
CA ASN A 361 -8.28 -25.84 0.23
C ASN A 361 -6.75 -25.82 0.44
N GLY A 362 -6.24 -25.01 1.38
CA GLY A 362 -4.86 -24.56 1.45
C GLY A 362 -3.76 -25.63 1.56
N SER A 363 -4.00 -26.77 2.22
CA SER A 363 -2.94 -27.76 2.47
C SER A 363 -3.04 -29.02 1.61
N HIS A 364 -4.24 -29.46 1.23
CA HIS A 364 -4.47 -30.79 0.63
C HIS A 364 -5.08 -30.74 -0.77
N ALA A 365 -5.66 -29.63 -1.21
CA ALA A 365 -6.27 -29.51 -2.51
C ALA A 365 -5.26 -29.51 -3.66
N HIS A 366 -5.72 -29.91 -4.85
CA HIS A 366 -4.96 -29.73 -6.08
C HIS A 366 -4.59 -28.27 -6.27
N LEU A 367 -3.35 -27.98 -6.75
CA LEU A 367 -2.83 -26.60 -6.91
C LEU A 367 -3.83 -25.70 -7.66
N ALA A 368 -4.42 -26.19 -8.76
CA ALA A 368 -5.40 -25.42 -9.53
C ALA A 368 -6.59 -24.95 -8.70
N LEU A 369 -7.12 -25.80 -7.81
CA LEU A 369 -8.25 -25.44 -6.95
C LEU A 369 -7.86 -24.40 -5.92
N LEU A 370 -6.64 -24.49 -5.35
CA LEU A 370 -6.10 -23.49 -4.47
C LEU A 370 -5.97 -22.14 -5.19
N LEU A 371 -5.43 -22.12 -6.41
CA LEU A 371 -5.25 -20.90 -7.20
C LEU A 371 -6.59 -20.25 -7.56
N LEU A 372 -7.58 -21.04 -7.97
CA LEU A 372 -8.95 -20.57 -8.22
C LEU A 372 -9.58 -19.96 -6.95
N SER A 373 -9.28 -20.52 -5.78
CA SER A 373 -9.75 -19.99 -4.49
C SER A 373 -9.19 -18.58 -4.18
N THR A 374 -8.09 -18.17 -4.81
CA THR A 374 -7.52 -16.83 -4.63
C THR A 374 -8.19 -15.75 -5.48
N VAL A 375 -8.89 -16.14 -6.55
CA VAL A 375 -9.55 -15.20 -7.49
C VAL A 375 -10.54 -14.26 -6.78
N PRO A 376 -11.44 -14.72 -5.89
CA PRO A 376 -12.33 -13.83 -5.17
C PRO A 376 -11.60 -12.84 -4.25
N ILE A 377 -10.38 -13.16 -3.77
CA ILE A 377 -9.55 -12.19 -3.04
C ILE A 377 -9.15 -11.03 -3.97
N GLY A 378 -8.83 -11.31 -5.24
CA GLY A 378 -8.54 -10.27 -6.23
C GLY A 378 -9.72 -9.34 -6.49
N VAL A 379 -10.96 -9.85 -6.41
CA VAL A 379 -12.19 -9.03 -6.59
C VAL A 379 -12.35 -7.97 -5.50
N THR A 380 -11.72 -8.11 -4.34
CA THR A 380 -11.73 -7.08 -3.28
C THR A 380 -11.29 -5.72 -3.78
N ALA A 381 -10.47 -5.67 -4.83
CA ALA A 381 -9.98 -4.43 -5.41
C ALA A 381 -11.08 -3.49 -5.93
N LEU A 382 -12.31 -4.00 -6.15
CA LEU A 382 -13.51 -3.17 -6.38
C LEU A 382 -13.74 -2.14 -5.27
N ALA A 383 -13.46 -2.52 -4.02
CA ALA A 383 -13.71 -1.68 -2.86
C ALA A 383 -12.76 -0.47 -2.79
N MET A 384 -11.55 -0.56 -3.34
CA MET A 384 -10.52 0.47 -3.13
C MET A 384 -10.88 1.86 -3.70
N PRO A 385 -11.33 2.01 -4.96
CA PRO A 385 -11.75 3.32 -5.47
C PRO A 385 -13.00 3.86 -4.75
N ALA A 386 -13.94 2.98 -4.39
CA ALA A 386 -15.14 3.34 -3.66
C ALA A 386 -14.82 3.86 -2.24
N MET A 387 -13.96 3.15 -1.49
CA MET A 387 -13.47 3.60 -0.18
C MET A 387 -12.74 4.95 -0.28
N THR A 388 -11.95 5.15 -1.33
CA THR A 388 -11.25 6.43 -1.55
C THR A 388 -12.26 7.54 -1.79
N GLY A 389 -13.30 7.30 -2.59
CA GLY A 389 -14.41 8.23 -2.81
C GLY A 389 -15.12 8.60 -1.51
N LEU A 390 -15.53 7.61 -0.72
CA LEU A 390 -16.15 7.78 0.58
C LEU A 390 -15.27 8.59 1.55
N ALA A 391 -13.98 8.26 1.66
CA ALA A 391 -13.07 8.98 2.53
C ALA A 391 -12.92 10.47 2.15
N MET A 392 -12.99 10.79 0.83
CA MET A 392 -12.95 12.17 0.36
C MET A 392 -14.29 12.88 0.51
N ALA A 393 -15.42 12.17 0.43
CA ALA A 393 -16.75 12.74 0.54
C ALA A 393 -17.15 13.01 1.99
N SER A 394 -16.80 12.10 2.92
CA SER A 394 -17.16 12.16 4.35
C SER A 394 -16.15 12.98 5.18
N GLY A 395 -14.94 13.20 4.68
CA GLY A 395 -13.94 14.01 5.39
C GLY A 395 -14.30 15.49 5.43
N PRO A 396 -13.74 16.27 6.37
CA PRO A 396 -14.02 17.69 6.49
C PRO A 396 -13.72 18.40 5.16
N ARG A 397 -14.74 19.03 4.57
CA ARG A 397 -14.69 19.66 3.23
C ARG A 397 -13.53 20.65 3.03
N LEU A 398 -13.04 21.24 4.11
CA LEU A 398 -11.91 22.18 4.11
C LEU A 398 -10.54 21.51 4.26
N ARG A 399 -10.46 20.17 4.49
CA ARG A 399 -9.23 19.45 4.84
C ARG A 399 -9.06 18.13 4.07
N LEU A 400 -9.41 18.11 2.78
CA LEU A 400 -9.33 16.90 1.93
C LEU A 400 -7.95 16.22 1.96
N GLY A 401 -6.87 17.00 2.03
CA GLY A 401 -5.51 16.46 2.15
C GLY A 401 -5.27 15.69 3.46
N LEU A 402 -5.86 16.15 4.57
CA LEU A 402 -5.80 15.45 5.85
C LEU A 402 -6.59 14.13 5.80
N ALA A 403 -7.81 14.16 5.28
CA ALA A 403 -8.64 12.97 5.12
C ALA A 403 -7.95 11.90 4.25
N ALA A 404 -7.36 12.31 3.11
CA ALA A 404 -6.56 11.45 2.27
C ALA A 404 -5.35 10.87 3.01
N GLY A 405 -4.64 11.70 3.76
CA GLY A 405 -3.48 11.32 4.55
C GLY A 405 -3.83 10.27 5.61
N VAL A 406 -4.86 10.52 6.43
CA VAL A 406 -5.32 9.60 7.47
C VAL A 406 -5.78 8.28 6.88
N PHE A 407 -6.59 8.30 5.82
CA PHE A 407 -7.05 7.09 5.15
C PHE A 407 -5.89 6.26 4.61
N ASN A 408 -4.94 6.89 3.92
CA ASN A 408 -3.78 6.17 3.37
C ASN A 408 -2.82 5.67 4.47
N ALA A 409 -2.56 6.46 5.53
CA ALA A 409 -1.75 6.04 6.66
C ALA A 409 -2.36 4.82 7.36
N SER A 410 -3.67 4.83 7.60
CA SER A 410 -4.41 3.70 8.17
C SER A 410 -4.29 2.44 7.30
N ARG A 411 -4.45 2.57 5.99
CA ARG A 411 -4.27 1.46 5.06
C ARG A 411 -2.85 0.87 5.13
N GLN A 412 -1.83 1.71 5.11
CA GLN A 412 -0.45 1.24 5.14
C GLN A 412 -0.10 0.59 6.49
N ALA A 413 -0.58 1.15 7.60
CA ALA A 413 -0.47 0.51 8.91
C ALA A 413 -1.14 -0.87 8.93
N GLY A 414 -2.34 -0.98 8.32
CA GLY A 414 -3.03 -2.25 8.12
C GLY A 414 -2.17 -3.24 7.34
N GLY A 415 -1.54 -2.81 6.24
CA GLY A 415 -0.66 -3.65 5.43
C GLY A 415 0.55 -4.19 6.22
N ALA A 416 1.26 -3.33 6.96
CA ALA A 416 2.38 -3.74 7.78
C ALA A 416 1.97 -4.76 8.86
N LEU A 417 0.91 -4.43 9.63
CA LEU A 417 0.41 -5.36 10.65
C LEU A 417 -0.17 -6.65 10.04
N GLY A 418 -0.76 -6.58 8.86
CA GLY A 418 -1.26 -7.75 8.14
C GLY A 418 -0.16 -8.76 7.80
N VAL A 419 0.95 -8.29 7.26
CA VAL A 419 2.13 -9.13 6.98
C VAL A 419 2.69 -9.71 8.28
N ALA A 420 2.86 -8.89 9.32
CA ALA A 420 3.39 -9.32 10.60
C ALA A 420 2.51 -10.38 11.29
N VAL A 421 1.22 -10.12 11.43
CA VAL A 421 0.28 -10.99 12.14
C VAL A 421 0.03 -12.28 11.35
N LEU A 422 -0.36 -12.17 10.08
CA LEU A 422 -0.68 -13.34 9.28
C LEU A 422 0.57 -14.18 8.98
N GLY A 423 1.72 -13.53 8.79
CA GLY A 423 3.01 -14.21 8.62
C GLY A 423 3.42 -15.01 9.86
N THR A 424 3.22 -14.45 11.06
CA THR A 424 3.44 -15.16 12.33
C THR A 424 2.51 -16.36 12.46
N ILE A 425 1.21 -16.19 12.20
CA ILE A 425 0.22 -17.27 12.27
C ILE A 425 0.53 -18.38 11.25
N LEU A 426 1.01 -18.02 10.07
CA LEU A 426 1.41 -18.96 9.02
C LEU A 426 2.45 -19.97 9.51
N THR A 427 3.39 -19.51 10.35
CA THR A 427 4.55 -20.30 10.81
C THR A 427 4.39 -20.85 12.24
N SER A 428 3.30 -20.53 12.94
CA SER A 428 3.06 -20.90 14.36
C SER A 428 2.42 -22.29 14.54
N GLY A 429 2.57 -23.20 13.58
CA GLY A 429 2.06 -24.58 13.71
C GLY A 429 2.92 -25.48 14.60
N PRO A 430 2.38 -26.58 15.16
CA PRO A 430 3.16 -27.57 15.88
C PRO A 430 4.31 -28.10 15.01
N GLY A 431 5.53 -28.12 15.54
CA GLY A 431 6.73 -28.54 14.80
C GLY A 431 7.16 -27.58 13.68
N ALA A 432 6.85 -26.27 13.81
CA ALA A 432 7.12 -25.24 12.78
C ALA A 432 6.44 -25.52 11.41
N SER A 433 5.31 -26.25 11.41
CA SER A 433 4.58 -26.56 10.21
C SER A 433 3.89 -25.29 9.65
N VAL A 434 4.07 -25.05 8.37
CA VAL A 434 3.38 -23.97 7.64
C VAL A 434 1.94 -24.41 7.33
N SER A 435 0.97 -23.56 7.62
CA SER A 435 -0.44 -23.82 7.30
C SER A 435 -1.16 -22.57 6.82
N LEU A 436 -1.73 -22.61 5.63
CA LEU A 436 -2.54 -21.51 5.09
C LEU A 436 -3.91 -21.40 5.79
N ARG A 437 -4.41 -22.45 6.45
CA ARG A 437 -5.75 -22.47 7.03
C ARG A 437 -5.97 -21.38 8.07
N ARG A 438 -5.10 -21.27 9.07
CA ARG A 438 -5.27 -20.32 10.18
C ARG A 438 -5.22 -18.84 9.75
N PRO A 439 -4.19 -18.38 9.00
CA PRO A 439 -4.16 -16.98 8.58
C PRO A 439 -5.34 -16.63 7.68
N PHE A 440 -5.80 -17.54 6.81
CA PHE A 440 -6.93 -17.27 5.93
C PHE A 440 -8.30 -17.34 6.62
N LEU A 441 -8.48 -18.11 7.69
CA LEU A 441 -9.64 -18.01 8.58
C LEU A 441 -9.72 -16.64 9.26
N LEU A 442 -8.59 -16.14 9.77
CA LEU A 442 -8.54 -14.79 10.34
C LEU A 442 -8.86 -13.73 9.29
N THR A 443 -8.30 -13.86 8.09
CA THR A 443 -8.57 -12.97 6.96
C THR A 443 -10.06 -12.97 6.59
N ALA A 444 -10.70 -14.14 6.54
CA ALA A 444 -12.13 -14.27 6.25
C ALA A 444 -12.99 -13.58 7.32
N GLY A 445 -12.66 -13.78 8.61
CA GLY A 445 -13.33 -13.10 9.72
C GLY A 445 -13.15 -11.59 9.69
N ALA A 446 -11.96 -11.11 9.38
CA ALA A 446 -11.67 -9.68 9.28
C ALA A 446 -12.43 -9.02 8.12
N TYR A 447 -12.47 -9.65 6.95
CA TYR A 447 -13.31 -9.16 5.85
C TYR A 447 -14.81 -9.20 6.22
N GLY A 448 -15.29 -10.27 6.90
CA GLY A 448 -16.67 -10.35 7.36
C GLY A 448 -17.06 -9.22 8.32
N LEU A 449 -16.16 -8.88 9.24
CA LEU A 449 -16.35 -7.73 10.12
C LEU A 449 -16.41 -6.41 9.34
N ALA A 450 -15.53 -6.24 8.35
CA ALA A 450 -15.53 -5.04 7.50
C ALA A 450 -16.81 -4.94 6.66
N VAL A 451 -17.38 -6.04 6.18
CA VAL A 451 -18.69 -6.09 5.52
C VAL A 451 -19.80 -5.64 6.46
N ALA A 452 -19.83 -6.17 7.69
CA ALA A 452 -20.81 -5.77 8.70
C ALA A 452 -20.74 -4.27 9.01
N LEU A 453 -19.53 -3.72 9.17
CA LEU A 453 -19.34 -2.29 9.36
C LEU A 453 -19.84 -1.46 8.17
N ALA A 454 -19.55 -1.89 6.94
CA ALA A 454 -20.00 -1.21 5.72
C ALA A 454 -21.52 -1.19 5.59
N THR A 455 -22.18 -2.31 5.87
CA THR A 455 -23.65 -2.43 5.77
C THR A 455 -24.37 -1.63 6.85
N LEU A 456 -23.89 -1.65 8.10
CA LEU A 456 -24.49 -0.88 9.18
C LEU A 456 -24.40 0.63 8.90
N THR A 457 -23.24 1.12 8.45
CA THR A 457 -23.05 2.55 8.17
C THR A 457 -23.84 3.02 6.95
N SER A 458 -24.02 2.16 5.93
CA SER A 458 -24.85 2.50 4.76
C SER A 458 -26.32 2.71 5.10
N HIS A 459 -26.86 2.01 6.07
CA HIS A 459 -28.25 2.14 6.52
C HIS A 459 -28.47 3.42 7.34
N GLU A 460 -27.52 3.84 8.16
CA GLU A 460 -27.64 5.10 8.94
C GLU A 460 -27.63 6.36 8.05
N GLY A 461 -27.01 6.33 6.89
CA GLY A 461 -26.96 7.47 5.94
C GLY A 461 -28.21 7.65 5.08
N THR A 462 -29.14 6.72 5.12
CA THR A 462 -30.41 6.75 4.36
C THR A 462 -31.62 7.13 5.22
N THR A 463 -31.46 7.24 6.52
CA THR A 463 -32.44 7.77 7.48
C THR A 463 -32.11 9.21 7.88
#